data_ba817b32e1c3a073c299467368cdf025
#
_entry.id   ba817b32e1c3a073c299467368cdf025
#
_cell.length_a   1.000
_cell.length_b   1.000
_cell.length_c   1.000
_cell.angle_alpha   90.00
_cell.angle_beta   90.00
_cell.angle_gamma   90.00
#
_symmetry.space_group_name_H-M   'P 1'
#
loop_
_entity.id
_entity.type
_entity.pdbx_description
1 polymer ?
#
loop_
_entity_poly.entity_id
_entity_poly.type
_entity_poly.pdbx_seq_one_letter_code
_entity_poly.pdbx_strand_id
1 'polypeptide(L)'
;MALKTISLTSVFLSGAAAVAIAAAPLALADPAPGCVNPDGSPCPVATAGPDGASGVIPGGPGGTADRNGAAGSIPDGPSGAADGNGASGSIPYGPGGTADRNGASGGIPNGPSGSAGPGGATGCIPYVGCASVG
;
A
#
# COMPACT_ATOMS: atom_id res chain seq x y z
N MET A 1 -25.80 -31.99 -25.17
CA MET A 1 -24.71 -31.33 -24.39
C MET A 1 -24.30 -30.07 -25.17
N ALA A 2 -24.70 -28.90 -24.72
CA ALA A 2 -24.40 -27.63 -25.37
C ALA A 2 -23.10 -27.07 -24.81
N LEU A 3 -22.05 -27.04 -25.63
CA LEU A 3 -20.81 -26.32 -25.28
C LEU A 3 -21.09 -24.81 -25.29
N LYS A 4 -20.97 -24.21 -24.14
CA LYS A 4 -21.05 -22.77 -23.97
C LYS A 4 -19.72 -22.19 -24.45
N THR A 5 -19.70 -21.61 -25.65
CA THR A 5 -18.58 -20.84 -26.18
C THR A 5 -18.39 -19.59 -25.32
N ILE A 6 -17.34 -19.58 -24.50
CA ILE A 6 -16.91 -18.39 -23.77
C ILE A 6 -16.28 -17.47 -24.82
N SER A 7 -16.94 -16.35 -25.09
CA SER A 7 -16.47 -15.37 -26.05
C SER A 7 -15.19 -14.71 -25.53
N LEU A 8 -14.08 -14.89 -26.23
CA LEU A 8 -12.79 -14.28 -25.97
C LEU A 8 -12.80 -12.74 -26.08
N THR A 9 -13.91 -12.16 -26.51
CA THR A 9 -14.06 -10.70 -26.71
C THR A 9 -14.11 -9.92 -25.39
N SER A 10 -14.48 -10.54 -24.27
CA SER A 10 -14.57 -9.87 -22.98
C SER A 10 -13.22 -9.67 -22.27
N VAL A 11 -12.20 -10.44 -22.67
CA VAL A 11 -10.86 -10.33 -22.07
C VAL A 11 -10.04 -9.16 -22.64
N PHE A 12 -10.33 -8.77 -23.90
CA PHE A 12 -9.63 -7.65 -24.54
C PHE A 12 -10.16 -6.27 -24.13
N LEU A 13 -11.41 -6.18 -23.63
CA LEU A 13 -11.98 -4.89 -23.25
C LEU A 13 -11.44 -4.38 -21.90
N SER A 14 -11.02 -5.30 -21.01
CA SER A 14 -10.43 -4.94 -19.71
C SER A 14 -8.96 -4.47 -19.83
N GLY A 15 -8.24 -4.91 -20.87
CA GLY A 15 -6.86 -4.48 -21.13
C GLY A 15 -6.76 -3.06 -21.70
N ALA A 16 -7.74 -2.64 -22.50
CA ALA A 16 -7.72 -1.32 -23.12
C ALA A 16 -8.00 -0.16 -22.15
N ALA A 17 -8.75 -0.43 -21.08
CA ALA A 17 -9.03 0.58 -20.06
C ALA A 17 -7.80 0.91 -19.19
N ALA A 18 -6.94 -0.08 -18.94
CA ALA A 18 -5.73 0.11 -18.16
C ALA A 18 -4.67 0.95 -18.92
N VAL A 19 -4.60 0.81 -20.23
CA VAL A 19 -3.66 1.58 -21.07
C VAL A 19 -4.11 3.04 -21.23
N ALA A 20 -5.43 3.30 -21.22
CA ALA A 20 -5.95 4.65 -21.34
C ALA A 20 -5.69 5.51 -20.08
N ILE A 21 -5.59 4.87 -18.90
CA ILE A 21 -5.25 5.57 -17.66
C ILE A 21 -3.76 5.92 -17.60
N ALA A 22 -2.89 5.09 -18.18
CA ALA A 22 -1.46 5.36 -18.27
C ALA A 22 -1.09 6.45 -19.29
N ALA A 23 -1.96 6.76 -20.21
CA ALA A 23 -1.77 7.79 -21.24
C ALA A 23 -2.49 9.11 -20.91
N ALA A 24 -3.16 9.23 -19.76
CA ALA A 24 -3.72 10.49 -19.32
C ALA A 24 -2.58 11.49 -19.12
N PRO A 25 -2.63 12.70 -19.74
CA PRO A 25 -1.62 13.71 -19.47
C PRO A 25 -1.64 14.00 -17.97
N LEU A 26 -0.49 13.82 -17.33
CA LEU A 26 -0.28 14.18 -15.93
C LEU A 26 -0.50 15.70 -15.82
N ALA A 27 -1.70 16.11 -15.49
CA ALA A 27 -1.94 17.48 -15.09
C ALA A 27 -1.17 17.71 -13.80
N LEU A 28 -0.08 18.44 -13.91
CA LEU A 28 0.63 18.96 -12.75
C LEU A 28 -0.33 19.90 -12.03
N ALA A 29 -1.02 19.39 -11.03
CA ALA A 29 -1.75 20.23 -10.10
C ALA A 29 -0.72 20.78 -9.11
N ASP A 30 -0.04 21.84 -9.51
CA ASP A 30 0.74 22.64 -8.58
C ASP A 30 -0.27 23.27 -7.60
N PRO A 31 -0.17 23.00 -6.30
CA PRO A 31 -1.07 23.65 -5.34
C PRO A 31 -0.81 25.14 -5.42
N ALA A 32 -1.85 25.90 -5.68
CA ALA A 32 -1.76 27.34 -5.63
C ALA A 32 -1.19 27.76 -4.26
N PRO A 33 -0.10 28.54 -4.22
CA PRO A 33 0.48 28.96 -2.95
C PRO A 33 -0.58 29.73 -2.17
N GLY A 34 -0.88 29.25 -0.95
CA GLY A 34 -1.83 29.88 -0.06
C GLY A 34 -3.29 29.40 -0.19
N CYS A 35 -3.53 28.21 -0.78
CA CYS A 35 -4.88 27.64 -0.75
C CYS A 35 -5.32 27.36 0.69
N VAL A 36 -6.47 27.97 1.06
CA VAL A 36 -7.19 27.69 2.31
C VAL A 36 -8.67 27.46 2.01
N ASN A 37 -9.23 26.50 2.69
CA ASN A 37 -10.66 26.24 2.63
C ASN A 37 -11.46 27.39 3.26
N PRO A 38 -12.79 27.48 3.01
CA PRO A 38 -13.62 28.51 3.62
C PRO A 38 -13.62 28.53 5.16
N ASP A 39 -13.27 27.43 5.79
CA ASP A 39 -13.14 27.27 7.24
C ASP A 39 -11.74 27.66 7.78
N GLY A 40 -10.84 28.12 6.91
CA GLY A 40 -9.48 28.53 7.26
C GLY A 40 -8.47 27.37 7.31
N SER A 41 -8.87 26.12 7.08
CA SER A 41 -7.96 24.98 7.04
C SER A 41 -7.15 24.98 5.74
N PRO A 42 -5.90 24.47 5.75
CA PRO A 42 -5.11 24.29 4.53
C PRO A 42 -5.80 23.31 3.57
N CYS A 43 -5.70 23.58 2.26
CA CYS A 43 -6.22 22.64 1.25
C CYS A 43 -5.36 21.37 1.18
N PRO A 44 -5.97 20.26 0.74
CA PRO A 44 -5.22 19.07 0.33
C PRO A 44 -4.19 19.42 -0.75
N VAL A 45 -3.03 18.84 -0.65
CA VAL A 45 -1.95 19.01 -1.62
C VAL A 45 -1.74 17.70 -2.38
N ALA A 46 -1.68 17.81 -3.70
CA ALA A 46 -1.34 16.69 -4.56
C ALA A 46 -0.35 17.16 -5.63
N THR A 47 0.65 16.35 -5.87
CA THR A 47 1.63 16.55 -6.95
C THR A 47 1.74 15.29 -7.78
N ALA A 48 1.91 15.44 -9.08
CA ALA A 48 2.17 14.32 -9.98
C ALA A 48 3.21 14.77 -11.01
N GLY A 49 4.15 13.91 -11.31
CA GLY A 49 5.23 14.19 -12.25
C GLY A 49 5.81 12.90 -12.84
N PRO A 50 6.83 13.03 -13.70
CA PRO A 50 7.47 11.87 -14.33
C PRO A 50 8.10 10.90 -13.34
N ASP A 51 8.46 11.37 -12.17
CA ASP A 51 9.14 10.59 -11.13
C ASP A 51 8.16 9.97 -10.12
N GLY A 52 6.91 10.44 -10.10
CA GLY A 52 5.90 9.88 -9.19
C GLY A 52 4.79 10.85 -8.86
N ALA A 53 3.98 10.46 -7.91
CA ALA A 53 2.88 11.24 -7.38
C ALA A 53 2.90 11.26 -5.86
N SER A 54 2.48 12.34 -5.27
CA SER A 54 2.27 12.44 -3.83
C SER A 54 1.00 13.22 -3.52
N GLY A 55 0.40 12.92 -2.39
CA GLY A 55 -0.77 13.63 -1.93
C GLY A 55 -0.84 13.63 -0.41
N VAL A 56 -1.28 14.73 0.14
CA VAL A 56 -1.43 14.88 1.58
C VAL A 56 -2.66 15.73 1.88
N ILE A 57 -3.44 15.27 2.84
CA ILE A 57 -4.51 16.05 3.44
C ILE A 57 -3.99 16.57 4.78
N PRO A 58 -3.97 17.88 5.03
CA PRO A 58 -3.54 18.42 6.32
C PRO A 58 -4.29 17.77 7.49
N GLY A 59 -3.55 17.20 8.43
CA GLY A 59 -4.14 16.44 9.54
C GLY A 59 -4.80 15.11 9.16
N GLY A 60 -4.68 14.67 7.92
CA GLY A 60 -5.31 13.48 7.37
C GLY A 60 -4.35 12.55 6.63
N PRO A 61 -4.89 11.68 5.79
CA PRO A 61 -4.09 10.74 5.03
C PRO A 61 -3.07 11.41 4.12
N GLY A 62 -1.91 10.77 3.96
CA GLY A 62 -0.90 11.15 3.01
C GLY A 62 -0.26 9.93 2.36
N GLY A 63 0.27 10.12 1.16
CA GLY A 63 0.93 9.04 0.45
C GLY A 63 1.80 9.51 -0.70
N THR A 64 2.68 8.64 -1.10
CA THR A 64 3.57 8.82 -2.25
C THR A 64 3.59 7.54 -3.07
N ALA A 65 3.74 7.67 -4.36
CA ALA A 65 3.98 6.55 -5.26
C ALA A 65 4.96 6.98 -6.35
N ASP A 66 5.97 6.19 -6.58
CA ASP A 66 6.96 6.38 -7.63
C ASP A 66 7.32 5.05 -8.30
N ARG A 67 8.35 5.04 -9.15
CA ARG A 67 8.81 3.81 -9.83
C ARG A 67 9.46 2.81 -8.88
N ASN A 68 9.84 3.22 -7.68
CA ASN A 68 10.50 2.39 -6.70
C ASN A 68 9.50 1.76 -5.73
N GLY A 69 8.34 2.41 -5.55
CA GLY A 69 7.32 1.89 -4.66
C GLY A 69 6.22 2.88 -4.32
N ALA A 70 5.44 2.51 -3.35
CA ALA A 70 4.37 3.34 -2.81
C ALA A 70 4.38 3.29 -1.28
N ALA A 71 4.07 4.41 -0.66
CA ALA A 71 3.92 4.51 0.78
C ALA A 71 2.73 5.40 1.13
N GLY A 72 2.06 5.06 2.19
CA GLY A 72 0.94 5.86 2.67
C GLY A 72 0.74 5.70 4.17
N SER A 73 0.19 6.72 4.76
CA SER A 73 -0.10 6.73 6.20
C SER A 73 -1.27 7.64 6.53
N ILE A 74 -1.92 7.32 7.62
CA ILE A 74 -2.93 8.16 8.26
C ILE A 74 -2.35 8.57 9.62
N PRO A 75 -2.39 9.84 10.01
CA PRO A 75 -1.99 10.25 11.35
C PRO A 75 -2.69 9.38 12.41
N ASP A 76 -1.93 8.88 13.36
CA ASP A 76 -2.41 7.98 14.42
C ASP A 76 -3.16 6.73 13.91
N GLY A 77 -3.03 6.42 12.64
CA GLY A 77 -3.71 5.33 11.95
C GLY A 77 -2.77 4.38 11.20
N PRO A 78 -3.33 3.55 10.34
CA PRO A 78 -2.56 2.62 9.55
C PRO A 78 -1.50 3.29 8.69
N SER A 79 -0.35 2.63 8.55
CA SER A 79 0.70 3.00 7.60
C SER A 79 1.16 1.78 6.83
N GLY A 80 1.64 2.00 5.62
CA GLY A 80 2.17 0.93 4.80
C GLY A 80 3.10 1.45 3.73
N ALA A 81 4.00 0.59 3.31
CA ALA A 81 4.88 0.82 2.19
C ALA A 81 5.08 -0.47 1.41
N ALA A 82 5.23 -0.35 0.11
CA ALA A 82 5.57 -1.47 -0.77
C ALA A 82 6.54 -0.98 -1.84
N ASP A 83 7.54 -1.78 -2.12
CA ASP A 83 8.53 -1.54 -3.17
C ASP A 83 8.89 -2.83 -3.90
N GLY A 84 9.89 -2.78 -4.79
CA GLY A 84 10.36 -3.96 -5.51
C GLY A 84 11.02 -5.03 -4.63
N ASN A 85 11.30 -4.75 -3.37
CA ASN A 85 11.93 -5.66 -2.43
C ASN A 85 10.94 -6.29 -1.46
N GLY A 86 9.83 -5.61 -1.18
CA GLY A 86 8.84 -6.13 -0.26
C GLY A 86 7.75 -5.14 0.11
N ALA A 87 6.96 -5.51 1.08
CA ALA A 87 5.89 -4.68 1.63
C ALA A 87 5.93 -4.70 3.15
N SER A 88 5.55 -3.61 3.75
CA SER A 88 5.37 -3.49 5.19
C SER A 88 4.12 -2.69 5.51
N GLY A 89 3.54 -3.00 6.64
CA GLY A 89 2.39 -2.25 7.12
C GLY A 89 2.21 -2.41 8.62
N SER A 90 1.67 -1.39 9.22
CA SER A 90 1.41 -1.40 10.66
C SER A 90 0.22 -0.51 11.02
N ILE A 91 -0.39 -0.85 12.11
CA ILE A 91 -1.41 -0.04 12.77
C ILE A 91 -0.83 0.34 14.15
N PRO A 92 -0.88 1.61 14.55
CA PRO A 92 -0.44 2.00 15.89
C PRO A 92 -1.12 1.14 16.95
N TYR A 93 -0.33 0.60 17.85
CA TYR A 93 -0.77 -0.31 18.92
C TYR A 93 -1.48 -1.60 18.45
N GLY A 94 -1.50 -1.84 17.15
CA GLY A 94 -2.17 -2.98 16.50
C GLY A 94 -1.22 -3.87 15.71
N PRO A 95 -1.76 -4.72 14.86
CA PRO A 95 -0.97 -5.60 14.02
C PRO A 95 0.00 -4.85 13.12
N GLY A 96 1.17 -5.43 12.93
CA GLY A 96 2.14 -5.00 11.94
C GLY A 96 2.83 -6.20 11.31
N GLY A 97 3.35 -5.99 10.11
CA GLY A 97 4.05 -7.06 9.42
C GLY A 97 4.88 -6.56 8.26
N THR A 98 5.78 -7.40 7.83
CA THR A 98 6.62 -7.21 6.66
C THR A 98 6.61 -8.49 5.82
N ALA A 99 6.71 -8.34 4.53
CA ALA A 99 6.92 -9.44 3.60
C ALA A 99 7.94 -9.02 2.55
N ASP A 100 8.94 -9.84 2.31
CA ASP A 100 9.95 -9.64 1.29
C ASP A 100 10.30 -10.97 0.62
N ARG A 101 11.33 -10.97 -0.23
CA ARG A 101 11.78 -12.19 -0.94
C ARG A 101 12.40 -13.23 -0.01
N ASN A 102 12.77 -12.87 1.20
CA ASN A 102 13.40 -13.75 2.18
C ASN A 102 12.36 -14.32 3.16
N GLY A 103 11.15 -13.76 3.17
CA GLY A 103 10.09 -14.27 4.02
C GLY A 103 9.09 -13.22 4.44
N ALA A 104 8.29 -13.59 5.40
CA ALA A 104 7.29 -12.72 6.00
C ALA A 104 7.37 -12.79 7.52
N SER A 105 7.10 -11.67 8.16
CA SER A 105 6.97 -11.60 9.61
C SER A 105 5.83 -10.68 10.02
N GLY A 106 5.24 -10.96 11.14
CA GLY A 106 4.18 -10.11 11.66
C GLY A 106 3.91 -10.40 13.12
N GLY A 107 3.27 -9.45 13.75
CA GLY A 107 2.92 -9.58 15.14
C GLY A 107 2.00 -8.48 15.63
N ILE A 108 1.52 -8.66 16.82
CA ILE A 108 0.72 -7.67 17.55
C ILE A 108 1.55 -7.27 18.78
N PRO A 109 1.69 -5.99 19.12
CA PRO A 109 2.37 -5.56 20.32
C PRO A 109 1.80 -6.30 21.56
N ASN A 110 2.66 -6.90 22.35
CA ASN A 110 2.31 -7.74 23.51
C ASN A 110 1.40 -8.94 23.18
N GLY A 111 1.26 -9.30 21.92
CA GLY A 111 0.43 -10.40 21.43
C GLY A 111 1.21 -11.42 20.61
N PRO A 112 0.51 -12.28 19.89
CA PRO A 112 1.14 -13.27 19.04
C PRO A 112 2.03 -12.63 17.95
N SER A 113 3.14 -13.31 17.64
CA SER A 113 4.03 -12.94 16.55
C SER A 113 4.52 -14.19 15.80
N GLY A 114 4.92 -14.00 14.56
CA GLY A 114 5.47 -15.09 13.78
C GLY A 114 6.29 -14.61 12.62
N SER A 115 7.09 -15.52 12.10
CA SER A 115 7.86 -15.31 10.88
C SER A 115 7.94 -16.61 10.09
N ALA A 116 8.02 -16.49 8.78
CA ALA A 116 8.22 -17.59 7.86
C ALA A 116 9.21 -17.18 6.77
N GLY A 117 10.09 -18.08 6.41
CA GLY A 117 11.10 -17.86 5.39
C GLY A 117 11.66 -19.18 4.86
N PRO A 118 12.68 -19.12 3.97
CA PRO A 118 13.27 -20.32 3.38
C PRO A 118 13.90 -21.29 4.39
N GLY A 119 14.24 -20.81 5.58
CA GLY A 119 14.82 -21.64 6.65
C GLY A 119 13.80 -22.16 7.65
N GLY A 120 12.49 -21.97 7.40
CA GLY A 120 11.45 -22.46 8.29
C GLY A 120 10.50 -21.39 8.76
N ALA A 121 9.69 -21.71 9.76
CA ALA A 121 8.73 -20.80 10.35
C ALA A 121 8.82 -20.83 11.88
N THR A 122 8.56 -19.69 12.49
CA THR A 122 8.47 -19.56 13.94
C THR A 122 7.19 -18.82 14.33
N GLY A 123 6.61 -19.20 15.43
CA GLY A 123 5.47 -18.51 16.00
C GLY A 123 5.59 -18.45 17.52
N CYS A 124 5.28 -17.30 18.09
CA CYS A 124 5.35 -17.07 19.52
C CYS A 124 4.04 -16.50 20.05
N ILE A 125 3.64 -16.97 21.18
CA ILE A 125 2.53 -16.42 21.95
C ILE A 125 3.10 -16.02 23.33
N PRO A 126 2.97 -14.74 23.73
CA PRO A 126 3.44 -14.29 25.04
C PRO A 126 2.89 -15.16 26.17
N TYR A 127 3.72 -15.43 27.17
CA TYR A 127 3.42 -16.25 28.33
C TYR A 127 3.11 -17.74 28.05
N VAL A 128 3.02 -18.14 26.79
CA VAL A 128 2.77 -19.55 26.39
C VAL A 128 4.05 -20.19 25.86
N GLY A 129 4.74 -19.52 24.97
CA GLY A 129 5.99 -19.99 24.37
C GLY A 129 6.06 -19.82 22.86
N CYS A 130 7.14 -20.31 22.30
CA CYS A 130 7.41 -20.29 20.87
C CYS A 130 7.51 -21.71 20.33
N ALA A 131 7.06 -21.89 19.09
CA ALA A 131 7.26 -23.10 18.30
C ALA A 131 7.98 -22.74 16.99
N SER A 132 8.81 -23.65 16.51
CA SER A 132 9.50 -23.50 15.22
C SER A 132 9.45 -24.79 14.44
N VAL A 133 9.39 -24.65 13.14
CA VAL A 133 9.51 -25.74 12.16
C VAL A 133 10.48 -25.30 11.06
N GLY A 134 11.34 -26.20 10.60
CA GLY A 134 12.32 -25.94 9.57
C GLY A 134 13.33 -27.03 9.48
#